data_bfcff35c1fdd3c26ead6138276c0720f
#
_entry.id   bfcff35c1fdd3c26ead6138276c0720f
#
_cell.length_a   1.000
_cell.length_b   1.000
_cell.length_c   1.000
_cell.angle_alpha   90.00
_cell.angle_beta   90.00
_cell.angle_gamma   90.00
#
_symmetry.space_group_name_H-M   'P 1'
#
loop_
_entity.id
_entity.type
_entity.pdbx_description
1 polymer ?
#
loop_
_entity_poly.entity_id
_entity_poly.type
_entity_poly.pdbx_seq_one_letter_code
_entity_poly.pdbx_strand_id
1 'polypeptide(L)'
;LSYAAIATEKINRTVVAFIGALLLLLFKVFTLDKAIGYVSWETMGLLLGMFIIVGALSEAGFFSYLALVTAKMLKYSPSRIFIVFPIITGLLSGFMDSITVMLFFATLTFELCKILKIEATPLIITEVIMANIGGSMTLVGDPPNVILGLKLGFYFNDFVVHNAPVAIIAGAVTLFYCYMVNRKSLIPKEAVDKEELKKMNPNDEIKDAKQIKVALAAFGVAIIFLITHTYIEKLTGIPLTVPLAALVPAFVMLAVLGVGKSRVVITKVDYEVLLFFIGLFIIVGGLEQTGVIKNVAAYITNIFQGNHVGLFSTLLWGSGFASGIIDNVPFALSMSYVLQNIVKFAGVPALSIMLWATSLGTDIGGNFTPIGASANVVAYTSMEKKGLHIGWKRWLKLAVPATFISLTICNIGLYIKYIIHFY
;
A
#
# COMPACT_ATOMS: atom_id res chain seq x y z
N LEU A 1 18.11 -2.22 -16.59
CA LEU A 1 18.75 -0.94 -16.27
C LEU A 1 17.79 -0.01 -15.51
N SER A 2 16.58 0.26 -16.03
CA SER A 2 15.61 1.16 -15.37
C SER A 2 15.26 0.69 -13.95
N TYR A 3 14.97 -0.58 -13.72
CA TYR A 3 14.71 -1.12 -12.38
C TYR A 3 15.90 -0.97 -11.42
N ALA A 4 17.11 -1.24 -11.91
CA ALA A 4 18.31 -1.03 -11.11
C ALA A 4 18.52 0.45 -10.76
N ALA A 5 18.24 1.35 -11.68
CA ALA A 5 18.30 2.79 -11.43
C ALA A 5 17.22 3.27 -10.45
N ILE A 6 15.99 2.78 -10.56
CA ILE A 6 14.89 3.05 -9.62
C ILE A 6 15.28 2.57 -8.20
N ALA A 7 15.81 1.36 -8.07
CA ALA A 7 16.21 0.78 -6.79
C ALA A 7 17.37 1.52 -6.09
N THR A 8 18.18 2.30 -6.83
CA THR A 8 19.27 3.09 -6.20
C THR A 8 18.80 4.38 -5.54
N GLU A 9 17.59 4.87 -5.86
CA GLU A 9 17.01 6.15 -5.42
C GLU A 9 17.92 7.39 -5.62
N LYS A 10 19.01 7.26 -6.39
CA LYS A 10 19.93 8.37 -6.69
C LYS A 10 19.34 9.37 -7.68
N ILE A 11 18.38 8.94 -8.49
CA ILE A 11 17.66 9.76 -9.47
C ILE A 11 16.17 9.57 -9.19
N ASN A 12 15.41 10.64 -9.35
CA ASN A 12 13.97 10.59 -9.23
C ASN A 12 13.37 9.45 -10.07
N ARG A 13 12.61 8.56 -9.42
CA ARG A 13 12.06 7.32 -10.02
C ARG A 13 11.16 7.60 -11.22
N THR A 14 10.42 8.70 -11.21
CA THR A 14 9.56 9.13 -12.32
C THR A 14 10.39 9.51 -13.55
N VAL A 15 11.48 10.24 -13.35
CA VAL A 15 12.41 10.61 -14.42
C VAL A 15 13.05 9.36 -15.03
N VAL A 16 13.50 8.41 -14.20
CA VAL A 16 14.06 7.13 -14.68
C VAL A 16 13.03 6.34 -15.49
N ALA A 17 11.78 6.27 -15.02
CA ALA A 17 10.71 5.57 -15.72
C ALA A 17 10.43 6.21 -17.09
N PHE A 18 10.34 7.53 -17.18
CA PHE A 18 10.14 8.22 -18.47
C PHE A 18 11.35 8.08 -19.41
N ILE A 19 12.58 8.19 -18.90
CA ILE A 19 13.78 7.94 -19.74
C ILE A 19 13.74 6.51 -20.30
N GLY A 20 13.41 5.51 -19.46
CA GLY A 20 13.27 4.13 -19.92
C GLY A 20 12.21 3.96 -20.99
N ALA A 21 11.04 4.57 -20.80
CA ALA A 21 9.94 4.56 -21.78
C ALA A 21 10.34 5.23 -23.10
N LEU A 22 10.99 6.39 -23.02
CA LEU A 22 11.48 7.11 -24.23
C LEU A 22 12.54 6.31 -24.99
N LEU A 23 13.46 5.64 -24.29
CA LEU A 23 14.44 4.78 -24.94
C LEU A 23 13.78 3.62 -25.70
N LEU A 24 12.74 3.00 -25.14
CA LEU A 24 12.00 1.93 -25.83
C LEU A 24 11.32 2.45 -27.10
N LEU A 25 10.81 3.67 -27.11
CA LEU A 25 10.26 4.33 -28.32
C LEU A 25 11.36 4.66 -29.32
N LEU A 26 12.48 5.23 -28.87
CA LEU A 26 13.62 5.57 -29.73
C LEU A 26 14.21 4.35 -30.42
N PHE A 27 14.36 3.24 -29.70
CA PHE A 27 14.84 1.96 -30.24
C PHE A 27 13.77 1.19 -31.02
N LYS A 28 12.56 1.79 -31.22
CA LYS A 28 11.45 1.20 -31.99
C LYS A 28 11.01 -0.19 -31.49
N VAL A 29 11.09 -0.42 -30.18
CA VAL A 29 10.56 -1.66 -29.58
C VAL A 29 9.06 -1.75 -29.81
N PHE A 30 8.38 -0.61 -29.77
CA PHE A 30 6.97 -0.44 -30.15
C PHE A 30 6.67 1.02 -30.57
N THR A 31 5.49 1.24 -31.15
CA THR A 31 4.97 2.56 -31.53
C THR A 31 4.38 3.28 -30.32
N LEU A 32 4.18 4.62 -30.43
CA LEU A 32 3.56 5.42 -29.38
C LEU A 32 2.15 4.92 -29.01
N ASP A 33 1.34 4.55 -30.00
CA ASP A 33 -0.02 4.02 -29.77
C ASP A 33 0.02 2.74 -28.95
N LYS A 34 0.97 1.84 -29.22
CA LYS A 34 1.18 0.64 -28.42
C LYS A 34 1.65 0.97 -27.01
N ALA A 35 2.55 1.94 -26.85
CA ALA A 35 3.01 2.40 -25.54
C ALA A 35 1.85 2.91 -24.68
N ILE A 36 0.98 3.75 -25.24
CA ILE A 36 -0.23 4.25 -24.58
C ILE A 36 -1.19 3.10 -24.24
N GLY A 37 -1.30 2.09 -25.10
CA GLY A 37 -2.11 0.89 -24.89
C GLY A 37 -1.64 -0.01 -23.74
N TYR A 38 -0.37 0.07 -23.33
CA TYR A 38 0.12 -0.64 -22.15
C TYR A 38 -0.30 0.04 -20.83
N VAL A 39 -0.61 1.34 -20.85
CA VAL A 39 -1.04 2.07 -19.65
C VAL A 39 -2.42 1.56 -19.21
N SER A 40 -2.52 1.11 -17.96
CA SER A 40 -3.80 0.75 -17.36
C SER A 40 -4.55 2.01 -16.93
N TRP A 41 -5.40 2.54 -17.80
CA TRP A 41 -6.24 3.71 -17.49
C TRP A 41 -7.24 3.45 -16.36
N GLU A 42 -7.62 2.19 -16.15
CA GLU A 42 -8.44 1.78 -15.02
C GLU A 42 -7.70 1.98 -13.68
N THR A 43 -6.44 1.53 -13.62
CA THR A 43 -5.58 1.79 -12.45
C THR A 43 -5.39 3.29 -12.23
N MET A 44 -5.09 4.03 -13.29
CA MET A 44 -4.86 5.48 -13.21
C MET A 44 -6.10 6.23 -12.71
N GLY A 45 -7.28 5.89 -13.21
CA GLY A 45 -8.53 6.52 -12.80
C GLY A 45 -8.89 6.20 -11.34
N LEU A 46 -8.73 4.95 -10.90
CA LEU A 46 -8.96 4.56 -9.51
C LEU A 46 -8.03 5.33 -8.56
N LEU A 47 -6.72 5.31 -8.84
CA LEU A 47 -5.74 6.00 -8.01
C LEU A 47 -5.99 7.51 -7.95
N LEU A 48 -6.26 8.15 -9.09
CA LEU A 48 -6.59 9.58 -9.15
C LEU A 48 -7.80 9.91 -8.27
N GLY A 49 -8.90 9.15 -8.40
CA GLY A 49 -10.09 9.36 -7.60
C GLY A 49 -9.82 9.23 -6.08
N MET A 50 -9.10 8.18 -5.69
CA MET A 50 -8.74 7.96 -4.29
C MET A 50 -7.79 9.05 -3.76
N PHE A 51 -6.76 9.46 -4.53
CA PHE A 51 -5.84 10.53 -4.12
C PHE A 51 -6.56 11.88 -3.93
N ILE A 52 -7.56 12.20 -4.76
CA ILE A 52 -8.38 13.41 -4.58
C ILE A 52 -9.15 13.35 -3.25
N ILE A 53 -9.82 12.23 -2.96
CA ILE A 53 -10.61 12.07 -1.72
C ILE A 53 -9.71 12.11 -0.49
N VAL A 54 -8.62 11.34 -0.50
CA VAL A 54 -7.66 11.28 0.61
C VAL A 54 -6.93 12.61 0.79
N GLY A 55 -6.58 13.29 -0.31
CA GLY A 55 -6.01 14.62 -0.30
C GLY A 55 -6.93 15.66 0.36
N ALA A 56 -8.24 15.57 0.15
CA ALA A 56 -9.22 16.43 0.82
C ALA A 56 -9.30 16.16 2.33
N LEU A 57 -9.25 14.90 2.77
CA LEU A 57 -9.20 14.52 4.20
C LEU A 57 -7.91 15.03 4.86
N SER A 58 -6.80 14.85 4.17
CA SER A 58 -5.47 15.29 4.60
C SER A 58 -5.42 16.80 4.80
N GLU A 59 -5.85 17.58 3.80
CA GLU A 59 -5.85 19.05 3.85
C GLU A 59 -6.74 19.59 4.96
N ALA A 60 -7.85 18.92 5.22
CA ALA A 60 -8.79 19.31 6.29
C ALA A 60 -8.33 18.98 7.71
N GLY A 61 -7.19 18.25 7.87
CA GLY A 61 -6.60 17.90 9.17
C GLY A 61 -7.16 16.62 9.79
N PHE A 62 -7.85 15.79 9.02
CA PHE A 62 -8.53 14.58 9.52
C PHE A 62 -7.56 13.61 10.21
N PHE A 63 -6.40 13.34 9.62
CA PHE A 63 -5.46 12.34 10.16
C PHE A 63 -4.83 12.77 11.47
N SER A 64 -4.41 14.04 11.59
CA SER A 64 -3.87 14.59 12.83
C SER A 64 -4.94 14.60 13.93
N TYR A 65 -6.17 14.99 13.59
CA TYR A 65 -7.31 14.92 14.52
C TYR A 65 -7.54 13.51 15.02
N LEU A 66 -7.65 12.53 14.12
CA LEU A 66 -7.89 11.13 14.47
C LEU A 66 -6.82 10.58 15.41
N ALA A 67 -5.57 10.84 15.11
CA ALA A 67 -4.45 10.32 15.89
C ALA A 67 -4.39 10.99 17.29
N LEU A 68 -4.63 12.31 17.41
CA LEU A 68 -4.68 12.98 18.71
C LEU A 68 -5.91 12.58 19.55
N VAL A 69 -7.08 12.42 18.93
CA VAL A 69 -8.26 11.89 19.64
C VAL A 69 -7.96 10.51 20.19
N THR A 70 -7.36 9.65 19.37
CA THR A 70 -6.96 8.31 19.80
C THR A 70 -5.98 8.35 20.96
N ALA A 71 -4.91 9.15 20.86
CA ALA A 71 -3.94 9.30 21.96
C ALA A 71 -4.59 9.75 23.28
N LYS A 72 -5.52 10.71 23.18
CA LYS A 72 -6.28 11.21 24.33
C LYS A 72 -7.19 10.15 24.93
N MET A 73 -7.94 9.39 24.10
CA MET A 73 -8.79 8.26 24.55
C MET A 73 -7.95 7.17 25.25
N LEU A 74 -6.74 6.94 24.81
CA LEU A 74 -5.80 5.99 25.41
C LEU A 74 -5.12 6.55 26.68
N LYS A 75 -5.49 7.77 27.10
CA LYS A 75 -4.91 8.50 28.25
C LYS A 75 -3.38 8.62 28.11
N TYR A 76 -2.90 8.78 26.89
CA TYR A 76 -1.47 8.89 26.56
C TYR A 76 -0.60 7.74 27.12
N SER A 77 -1.18 6.56 27.31
CA SER A 77 -0.46 5.39 27.79
C SER A 77 0.47 4.82 26.71
N PRO A 78 1.81 4.77 26.92
CA PRO A 78 2.74 4.29 25.89
C PRO A 78 2.42 2.89 25.37
N SER A 79 2.11 1.94 26.26
CA SER A 79 1.79 0.57 25.87
C SER A 79 0.50 0.47 25.05
N ARG A 80 -0.52 1.27 25.38
CA ARG A 80 -1.78 1.28 24.59
C ARG A 80 -1.58 1.96 23.24
N ILE A 81 -0.80 3.04 23.19
CA ILE A 81 -0.45 3.73 21.94
C ILE A 81 0.32 2.78 21.03
N PHE A 82 1.30 2.02 21.58
CA PHE A 82 2.07 1.03 20.80
C PHE A 82 1.21 -0.06 20.15
N ILE A 83 0.07 -0.39 20.75
CA ILE A 83 -0.85 -1.39 20.17
C ILE A 83 -1.85 -0.73 19.23
N VAL A 84 -2.46 0.38 19.64
CA VAL A 84 -3.61 0.94 18.92
C VAL A 84 -3.19 1.76 17.69
N PHE A 85 -2.09 2.51 17.75
CA PHE A 85 -1.63 3.29 16.61
C PHE A 85 -1.28 2.41 15.40
N PRO A 86 -0.47 1.33 15.54
CA PRO A 86 -0.23 0.41 14.43
C PRO A 86 -1.50 -0.28 13.90
N ILE A 87 -2.49 -0.57 14.76
CA ILE A 87 -3.78 -1.10 14.30
C ILE A 87 -4.50 -0.06 13.44
N ILE A 88 -4.55 1.20 13.88
CA ILE A 88 -5.21 2.26 13.10
C ILE A 88 -4.47 2.51 11.79
N THR A 89 -3.13 2.57 11.80
CA THR A 89 -2.36 2.73 10.56
C THR A 89 -2.62 1.58 9.59
N GLY A 90 -2.64 0.34 10.07
CA GLY A 90 -2.97 -0.82 9.26
C GLY A 90 -4.40 -0.77 8.71
N LEU A 91 -5.38 -0.43 9.53
CA LEU A 91 -6.77 -0.29 9.08
C LEU A 91 -6.93 0.83 8.05
N LEU A 92 -6.35 1.99 8.30
CA LEU A 92 -6.41 3.10 7.35
C LEU A 92 -5.71 2.75 6.03
N SER A 93 -4.52 2.15 6.09
CA SER A 93 -3.78 1.70 4.90
C SER A 93 -4.52 0.62 4.10
N GLY A 94 -5.43 -0.13 4.73
CA GLY A 94 -6.31 -1.05 4.00
C GLY A 94 -7.32 -0.38 3.08
N PHE A 95 -7.59 0.91 3.27
CA PHE A 95 -8.58 1.63 2.48
C PHE A 95 -8.04 2.87 1.77
N MET A 96 -6.84 3.27 2.08
CA MET A 96 -6.19 4.43 1.49
C MET A 96 -4.68 4.23 1.44
N ASP A 97 -4.04 5.00 0.59
CA ASP A 97 -2.60 4.94 0.36
C ASP A 97 -1.77 4.98 1.65
N SER A 98 -0.91 3.97 1.82
CA SER A 98 -0.04 3.79 2.98
C SER A 98 0.98 4.92 3.17
N ILE A 99 1.39 5.60 2.10
CA ILE A 99 2.31 6.74 2.13
C ILE A 99 1.69 7.89 2.92
N THR A 100 0.44 8.25 2.55
CA THR A 100 -0.31 9.33 3.21
C THR A 100 -0.54 9.01 4.67
N VAL A 101 -0.97 7.79 5.00
CA VAL A 101 -1.18 7.36 6.39
C VAL A 101 0.11 7.53 7.19
N MET A 102 1.24 7.03 6.67
CA MET A 102 2.52 7.09 7.38
C MET A 102 3.08 8.51 7.53
N LEU A 103 2.85 9.39 6.56
CA LEU A 103 3.28 10.79 6.65
C LEU A 103 2.72 11.49 7.91
N PHE A 104 1.45 11.24 8.22
CA PHE A 104 0.78 11.85 9.38
C PHE A 104 1.06 11.09 10.66
N PHE A 105 0.88 9.77 10.66
CA PHE A 105 1.05 8.98 11.88
C PHE A 105 2.49 8.98 12.38
N ALA A 106 3.49 8.75 11.54
CA ALA A 106 4.89 8.79 11.96
C ALA A 106 5.29 10.15 12.54
N THR A 107 4.78 11.24 11.94
CA THR A 107 5.02 12.60 12.43
C THR A 107 4.44 12.80 13.83
N LEU A 108 3.17 12.46 14.01
CA LEU A 108 2.50 12.64 15.31
C LEU A 108 3.04 11.68 16.36
N THR A 109 3.32 10.43 15.98
CA THR A 109 3.97 9.45 16.87
C THR A 109 5.30 9.95 17.37
N PHE A 110 6.11 10.57 16.52
CA PHE A 110 7.37 11.18 16.93
C PHE A 110 7.17 12.28 18.00
N GLU A 111 6.23 13.21 17.75
CA GLU A 111 5.95 14.30 18.71
C GLU A 111 5.40 13.75 20.04
N LEU A 112 4.47 12.80 19.99
CA LEU A 112 3.94 12.15 21.18
C LEU A 112 5.01 11.40 21.97
N CYS A 113 5.88 10.65 21.32
CA CYS A 113 6.97 9.92 21.97
C CYS A 113 7.97 10.87 22.63
N LYS A 114 8.23 12.05 22.03
CA LYS A 114 9.07 13.09 22.61
C LYS A 114 8.49 13.62 23.93
N ILE A 115 7.19 13.91 23.98
CA ILE A 115 6.48 14.38 25.18
C ILE A 115 6.40 13.26 26.22
N LEU A 116 6.12 12.03 25.79
CA LEU A 116 6.03 10.86 26.64
C LEU A 116 7.40 10.35 27.12
N LYS A 117 8.50 10.94 26.65
CA LYS A 117 9.90 10.57 27.00
C LYS A 117 10.21 9.10 26.72
N ILE A 118 9.62 8.55 25.67
CA ILE A 118 9.85 7.18 25.18
C ILE A 118 10.53 7.19 23.81
N GLU A 119 11.02 6.04 23.39
CA GLU A 119 11.70 5.89 22.14
C GLU A 119 10.70 5.74 20.97
N ALA A 120 10.74 6.65 19.98
CA ALA A 120 9.81 6.66 18.87
C ALA A 120 10.09 5.57 17.81
N THR A 121 11.37 5.22 17.59
CA THR A 121 11.79 4.32 16.50
C THR A 121 11.05 2.99 16.46
N PRO A 122 10.92 2.23 17.57
CA PRO A 122 10.22 0.94 17.53
C PRO A 122 8.74 1.07 17.16
N LEU A 123 8.08 2.13 17.64
CA LEU A 123 6.67 2.36 17.35
C LEU A 123 6.47 2.73 15.89
N ILE A 124 7.27 3.64 15.34
CA ILE A 124 7.18 4.06 13.93
C ILE A 124 7.47 2.89 12.98
N ILE A 125 8.48 2.06 13.25
CA ILE A 125 8.75 0.87 12.43
C ILE A 125 7.55 -0.10 12.52
N THR A 126 6.94 -0.25 13.69
CA THR A 126 5.76 -1.13 13.85
C THR A 126 4.55 -0.57 13.11
N GLU A 127 4.34 0.75 13.09
CA GLU A 127 3.30 1.41 12.30
C GLU A 127 3.50 1.15 10.81
N VAL A 128 4.72 1.29 10.30
CA VAL A 128 5.06 0.99 8.90
C VAL A 128 4.77 -0.48 8.55
N ILE A 129 5.22 -1.41 9.40
CA ILE A 129 4.97 -2.84 9.20
C ILE A 129 3.46 -3.12 9.11
N MET A 130 2.70 -2.52 10.02
CA MET A 130 1.24 -2.70 10.03
C MET A 130 0.55 -1.97 8.88
N ALA A 131 1.08 -0.84 8.41
CA ALA A 131 0.57 -0.14 7.23
C ALA A 131 0.70 -1.01 5.97
N ASN A 132 1.85 -1.64 5.74
CA ASN A 132 2.05 -2.53 4.59
C ASN A 132 1.21 -3.82 4.70
N ILE A 133 1.08 -4.41 5.90
CA ILE A 133 0.17 -5.54 6.13
C ILE A 133 -1.28 -5.11 5.88
N GLY A 134 -1.69 -3.94 6.39
CA GLY A 134 -3.01 -3.39 6.18
C GLY A 134 -3.30 -3.08 4.71
N GLY A 135 -2.34 -2.50 4.01
CA GLY A 135 -2.41 -2.23 2.58
C GLY A 135 -2.73 -3.48 1.75
N SER A 136 -2.21 -4.64 2.14
CA SER A 136 -2.48 -5.90 1.45
C SER A 136 -3.92 -6.43 1.60
N MET A 137 -4.74 -5.85 2.48
CA MET A 137 -6.09 -6.36 2.79
C MET A 137 -7.10 -6.11 1.68
N THR A 138 -6.98 -5.02 0.95
CA THR A 138 -7.98 -4.60 -0.05
C THR A 138 -7.34 -4.21 -1.37
N LEU A 139 -8.17 -4.09 -2.41
CA LEU A 139 -7.72 -3.63 -3.72
C LEU A 139 -7.09 -2.23 -3.68
N VAL A 140 -7.63 -1.33 -2.85
CA VAL A 140 -7.25 0.10 -2.82
C VAL A 140 -6.23 0.45 -1.73
N GLY A 141 -5.84 -0.53 -0.92
CA GLY A 141 -4.94 -0.30 0.21
C GLY A 141 -3.50 0.02 -0.21
N ASP A 142 -3.02 -0.63 -1.27
CA ASP A 142 -1.69 -0.35 -1.81
C ASP A 142 -1.70 -0.46 -3.34
N PRO A 143 -0.92 0.38 -4.07
CA PRO A 143 -0.86 0.36 -5.53
C PRO A 143 -0.56 -1.01 -6.17
N PRO A 144 0.31 -1.88 -5.63
CA PRO A 144 0.49 -3.23 -6.14
C PRO A 144 -0.81 -4.02 -6.29
N ASN A 145 -1.72 -3.90 -5.32
CA ASN A 145 -3.01 -4.61 -5.34
C ASN A 145 -3.92 -4.11 -6.45
N VAL A 146 -3.97 -2.79 -6.65
CA VAL A 146 -4.72 -2.18 -7.77
C VAL A 146 -4.24 -2.74 -9.10
N ILE A 147 -2.91 -2.80 -9.29
CA ILE A 147 -2.28 -3.28 -10.52
C ILE A 147 -2.57 -4.77 -10.73
N LEU A 148 -2.29 -5.60 -9.73
CA LEU A 148 -2.51 -7.04 -9.79
C LEU A 148 -3.98 -7.38 -9.96
N GLY A 149 -4.85 -6.76 -9.16
CA GLY A 149 -6.28 -7.03 -9.16
C GLY A 149 -6.92 -6.68 -10.51
N LEU A 150 -6.82 -5.44 -10.95
CA LEU A 150 -7.45 -4.99 -12.20
C LEU A 150 -6.89 -5.72 -13.43
N LYS A 151 -5.57 -5.96 -13.47
CA LYS A 151 -4.94 -6.68 -14.58
C LYS A 151 -5.38 -8.13 -14.68
N LEU A 152 -5.72 -8.77 -13.57
CA LEU A 152 -6.10 -10.19 -13.50
C LEU A 152 -7.62 -10.38 -13.33
N GLY A 153 -8.41 -9.30 -13.29
CA GLY A 153 -9.87 -9.34 -13.20
C GLY A 153 -10.40 -9.63 -11.80
N PHE A 154 -9.65 -9.27 -10.76
CA PHE A 154 -10.07 -9.37 -9.36
C PHE A 154 -10.34 -7.98 -8.78
N TYR A 155 -11.42 -7.88 -8.01
CA TYR A 155 -11.97 -6.61 -7.55
C TYR A 155 -11.90 -6.48 -6.02
N PHE A 156 -12.44 -5.40 -5.49
CA PHE A 156 -12.37 -5.06 -4.07
C PHE A 156 -12.86 -6.20 -3.16
N ASN A 157 -14.00 -6.80 -3.48
CA ASN A 157 -14.58 -7.87 -2.66
C ASN A 157 -13.70 -9.12 -2.61
N ASP A 158 -13.01 -9.44 -3.71
CA ASP A 158 -12.14 -10.60 -3.77
C ASP A 158 -10.96 -10.45 -2.80
N PHE A 159 -10.36 -9.26 -2.74
CA PHE A 159 -9.30 -8.96 -1.76
C PHE A 159 -9.82 -9.03 -0.33
N VAL A 160 -10.98 -8.45 -0.04
CA VAL A 160 -11.58 -8.47 1.31
C VAL A 160 -11.88 -9.90 1.76
N VAL A 161 -12.34 -10.77 0.87
CA VAL A 161 -12.66 -12.18 1.20
C VAL A 161 -11.40 -13.04 1.30
N HIS A 162 -10.40 -12.79 0.45
CA HIS A 162 -9.25 -13.68 0.35
C HIS A 162 -8.01 -13.19 1.08
N ASN A 163 -7.63 -11.91 0.95
CA ASN A 163 -6.43 -11.35 1.56
C ASN A 163 -6.67 -10.86 2.99
N ALA A 164 -7.76 -10.11 3.23
CA ALA A 164 -7.96 -9.46 4.52
C ALA A 164 -7.96 -10.43 5.72
N PRO A 165 -8.64 -11.59 5.69
CA PRO A 165 -8.61 -12.50 6.85
C PRO A 165 -7.20 -13.01 7.18
N VAL A 166 -6.41 -13.30 6.14
CA VAL A 166 -5.02 -13.78 6.30
C VAL A 166 -4.13 -12.66 6.82
N ALA A 167 -4.23 -11.46 6.24
CA ALA A 167 -3.46 -10.29 6.65
C ALA A 167 -3.81 -9.83 8.08
N ILE A 168 -5.08 -9.90 8.50
CA ILE A 168 -5.50 -9.57 9.87
C ILE A 168 -4.82 -10.51 10.88
N ILE A 169 -4.82 -11.81 10.61
CA ILE A 169 -4.16 -12.79 11.50
C ILE A 169 -2.65 -12.55 11.52
N ALA A 170 -2.03 -12.35 10.35
CA ALA A 170 -0.62 -12.04 10.24
C ALA A 170 -0.27 -10.75 11.00
N GLY A 171 -1.07 -9.70 10.83
CA GLY A 171 -0.91 -8.42 11.52
C GLY A 171 -1.03 -8.55 13.05
N ALA A 172 -2.02 -9.28 13.54
CA ALA A 172 -2.22 -9.48 14.98
C ALA A 172 -1.01 -10.18 15.64
N VAL A 173 -0.51 -11.25 15.03
CA VAL A 173 0.66 -11.98 15.55
C VAL A 173 1.94 -11.16 15.43
N THR A 174 2.10 -10.44 14.32
CA THR A 174 3.25 -9.56 14.10
C THR A 174 3.27 -8.40 15.08
N LEU A 175 2.13 -7.76 15.33
CA LEU A 175 2.00 -6.70 16.31
C LEU A 175 2.31 -7.21 17.73
N PHE A 176 1.81 -8.40 18.08
CA PHE A 176 2.13 -9.04 19.34
C PHE A 176 3.65 -9.27 19.49
N TYR A 177 4.31 -9.79 18.46
CA TYR A 177 5.76 -9.92 18.43
C TYR A 177 6.46 -8.57 18.63
N CYS A 178 6.10 -7.54 17.87
CA CYS A 178 6.69 -6.21 17.96
C CYS A 178 6.51 -5.62 19.37
N TYR A 179 5.33 -5.78 19.98
CA TYR A 179 5.07 -5.34 21.35
C TYR A 179 5.95 -6.07 22.35
N MET A 180 6.05 -7.39 22.28
CA MET A 180 6.83 -8.20 23.22
C MET A 180 8.32 -7.85 23.19
N VAL A 181 8.87 -7.64 22.00
CA VAL A 181 10.29 -7.27 21.82
C VAL A 181 10.57 -5.86 22.34
N ASN A 182 9.62 -4.93 22.15
CA ASN A 182 9.86 -3.50 22.42
C ASN A 182 9.23 -3.00 23.74
N ARG A 183 8.57 -3.83 24.54
CA ARG A 183 7.88 -3.41 25.76
C ARG A 183 8.76 -2.65 26.75
N LYS A 184 10.06 -2.91 26.77
CA LYS A 184 11.01 -2.20 27.65
C LYS A 184 11.29 -0.77 27.17
N SER A 185 11.22 -0.50 25.88
CA SER A 185 11.42 0.84 25.30
C SER A 185 10.23 1.78 25.53
N LEU A 186 9.10 1.23 25.98
CA LEU A 186 7.86 1.97 26.29
C LEU A 186 7.83 2.54 27.71
N ILE A 187 8.86 2.28 28.52
CA ILE A 187 8.98 2.84 29.85
C ILE A 187 9.55 4.26 29.70
N PRO A 188 8.85 5.30 30.18
CA PRO A 188 9.36 6.65 30.15
C PRO A 188 10.74 6.76 30.87
N LYS A 189 11.69 7.40 30.22
CA LYS A 189 13.05 7.60 30.77
C LYS A 189 13.13 8.74 31.79
N GLU A 190 12.14 9.64 31.72
CA GLU A 190 12.04 10.85 32.57
C GLU A 190 10.57 11.09 32.91
N ALA A 191 10.34 12.04 33.83
CA ALA A 191 8.98 12.45 34.18
C ALA A 191 8.27 13.05 32.95
N VAL A 192 7.05 12.56 32.70
CA VAL A 192 6.23 13.02 31.57
C VAL A 192 5.63 14.40 31.90
N ASP A 193 5.75 15.35 30.98
CA ASP A 193 5.12 16.65 31.10
C ASP A 193 3.61 16.56 30.85
N LYS A 194 2.85 16.44 31.92
CA LYS A 194 1.39 16.36 31.86
C LYS A 194 0.73 17.66 31.43
N GLU A 195 1.40 18.81 31.58
CA GLU A 195 0.86 20.09 31.16
C GLU A 195 0.95 20.27 29.64
N GLU A 196 2.06 19.82 29.03
CA GLU A 196 2.21 19.82 27.60
C GLU A 196 1.17 18.90 26.94
N LEU A 197 0.91 17.72 27.50
CA LEU A 197 -0.15 16.82 27.03
C LEU A 197 -1.56 17.42 27.11
N LYS A 198 -1.84 18.22 28.15
CA LYS A 198 -3.15 18.90 28.30
C LYS A 198 -3.34 20.00 27.26
N LYS A 199 -2.28 20.62 26.76
CA LYS A 199 -2.33 21.65 25.71
C LYS A 199 -2.65 21.07 24.34
N MET A 200 -2.42 19.78 24.12
CA MET A 200 -2.75 19.11 22.86
C MET A 200 -4.27 18.93 22.75
N ASN A 201 -4.93 19.85 22.07
CA ASN A 201 -6.37 19.74 21.81
C ASN A 201 -6.62 19.20 20.40
N PRO A 202 -7.21 18.00 20.23
CA PRO A 202 -7.48 17.44 18.92
C PRO A 202 -8.28 18.36 18.00
N ASN A 203 -9.17 19.19 18.55
CA ASN A 203 -10.00 20.08 17.73
C ASN A 203 -9.20 21.17 17.02
N ASP A 204 -8.00 21.51 17.52
CA ASP A 204 -7.14 22.52 16.91
C ASP A 204 -6.52 22.01 15.59
N GLU A 205 -6.50 20.68 15.38
CA GLU A 205 -6.07 20.05 14.15
C GLU A 205 -7.13 20.10 13.04
N ILE A 206 -8.39 20.34 13.38
CA ILE A 206 -9.47 20.45 12.41
C ILE A 206 -9.39 21.82 11.71
N LYS A 207 -8.83 21.82 10.51
CA LYS A 207 -8.78 23.06 9.69
C LYS A 207 -10.13 23.38 9.07
N ASP A 208 -10.87 22.36 8.65
CA ASP A 208 -12.18 22.52 8.02
C ASP A 208 -13.11 21.33 8.30
N ALA A 209 -13.99 21.48 9.28
CA ALA A 209 -14.94 20.44 9.67
C ALA A 209 -15.97 20.10 8.56
N LYS A 210 -16.36 21.09 7.73
CA LYS A 210 -17.27 20.86 6.59
C LYS A 210 -16.57 20.01 5.53
N GLN A 211 -15.33 20.33 5.21
CA GLN A 211 -14.54 19.58 4.24
C GLN A 211 -14.33 18.12 4.72
N ILE A 212 -14.03 17.89 6.01
CA ILE A 212 -13.92 16.53 6.57
C ILE A 212 -15.21 15.75 6.35
N LYS A 213 -16.37 16.32 6.67
CA LYS A 213 -17.66 15.64 6.50
C LYS A 213 -17.96 15.28 5.05
N VAL A 214 -17.72 16.22 4.14
CA VAL A 214 -17.95 16.01 2.70
C VAL A 214 -16.98 14.98 2.13
N ALA A 215 -15.70 15.02 2.54
CA ALA A 215 -14.69 14.07 2.09
C ALA A 215 -14.91 12.66 2.66
N LEU A 216 -15.32 12.53 3.94
CA LEU A 216 -15.71 11.24 4.52
C LEU A 216 -16.95 10.66 3.83
N ALA A 217 -17.94 11.49 3.49
CA ALA A 217 -19.10 11.03 2.72
C ALA A 217 -18.68 10.53 1.33
N ALA A 218 -17.82 11.29 0.61
CA ALA A 218 -17.31 10.87 -0.69
C ALA A 218 -16.48 9.57 -0.59
N PHE A 219 -15.67 9.44 0.45
CA PHE A 219 -14.90 8.22 0.73
C PHE A 219 -15.84 7.02 0.98
N GLY A 220 -16.85 7.18 1.83
CA GLY A 220 -17.86 6.14 2.09
C GLY A 220 -18.60 5.71 0.82
N VAL A 221 -19.01 6.67 -0.02
CA VAL A 221 -19.65 6.40 -1.32
C VAL A 221 -18.71 5.66 -2.26
N ALA A 222 -17.42 6.05 -2.33
CA ALA A 222 -16.44 5.36 -3.16
C ALA A 222 -16.27 3.89 -2.74
N ILE A 223 -16.16 3.62 -1.44
CA ILE A 223 -16.06 2.24 -0.92
C ILE A 223 -17.34 1.45 -1.23
N ILE A 224 -18.53 2.04 -1.02
CA ILE A 224 -19.80 1.39 -1.37
C ILE A 224 -19.83 1.06 -2.87
N PHE A 225 -19.44 1.98 -3.73
CA PHE A 225 -19.39 1.75 -5.16
C PHE A 225 -18.39 0.65 -5.54
N LEU A 226 -17.21 0.62 -4.93
CA LEU A 226 -16.22 -0.45 -5.14
C LEU A 226 -16.74 -1.83 -4.71
N ILE A 227 -17.56 -1.90 -3.68
CA ILE A 227 -18.21 -3.14 -3.22
C ILE A 227 -19.34 -3.56 -4.17
N THR A 228 -20.11 -2.61 -4.69
CA THR A 228 -21.39 -2.86 -5.35
C THR A 228 -21.38 -2.67 -6.86
N HIS A 229 -20.27 -2.21 -7.46
CA HIS A 229 -20.21 -1.81 -8.88
C HIS A 229 -20.74 -2.88 -9.84
N THR A 230 -20.32 -4.14 -9.67
CA THR A 230 -20.81 -5.25 -10.50
C THR A 230 -22.30 -5.52 -10.33
N TYR A 231 -22.83 -5.26 -9.13
CA TYR A 231 -24.25 -5.44 -8.83
C TYR A 231 -25.10 -4.32 -9.44
N ILE A 232 -24.60 -3.07 -9.33
CA ILE A 232 -25.23 -1.88 -9.92
C ILE A 232 -25.30 -2.04 -11.43
N GLU A 233 -24.20 -2.46 -12.08
CA GLU A 233 -24.16 -2.68 -13.53
C GLU A 233 -25.19 -3.73 -13.98
N LYS A 234 -25.29 -4.87 -13.25
CA LYS A 234 -26.28 -5.91 -13.55
C LYS A 234 -27.72 -5.46 -13.39
N LEU A 235 -28.02 -4.61 -12.37
CA LEU A 235 -29.39 -4.16 -12.09
C LEU A 235 -29.83 -3.00 -12.97
N THR A 236 -28.93 -2.07 -13.28
CA THR A 236 -29.29 -0.79 -13.93
C THR A 236 -28.85 -0.70 -15.37
N GLY A 237 -27.97 -1.59 -15.83
CA GLY A 237 -27.29 -1.50 -17.14
C GLY A 237 -26.30 -0.32 -17.23
N ILE A 238 -26.07 0.43 -16.15
CA ILE A 238 -25.08 1.52 -16.11
C ILE A 238 -23.69 0.93 -15.85
N PRO A 239 -22.70 1.14 -16.75
CA PRO A 239 -21.36 0.59 -16.57
C PRO A 239 -20.60 1.35 -15.48
N LEU A 240 -20.80 0.99 -14.21
CA LEU A 240 -20.06 1.54 -13.09
C LEU A 240 -18.72 0.80 -12.97
N THR A 241 -17.74 1.21 -13.77
CA THR A 241 -16.40 0.62 -13.72
C THR A 241 -15.66 1.00 -12.43
N VAL A 242 -14.62 0.24 -12.07
CA VAL A 242 -13.80 0.49 -10.86
C VAL A 242 -13.25 1.92 -10.80
N PRO A 243 -12.67 2.51 -11.87
CA PRO A 243 -12.26 3.91 -11.83
C PRO A 243 -13.42 4.87 -11.61
N LEU A 244 -14.59 4.64 -12.20
CA LEU A 244 -15.76 5.49 -11.98
C LEU A 244 -16.27 5.42 -10.53
N ALA A 245 -16.14 4.27 -9.88
CA ALA A 245 -16.48 4.11 -8.48
C ALA A 245 -15.71 5.07 -7.55
N ALA A 246 -14.49 5.46 -7.91
CA ALA A 246 -13.69 6.43 -7.18
C ALA A 246 -13.79 7.85 -7.75
N LEU A 247 -13.76 8.01 -9.08
CA LEU A 247 -13.76 9.33 -9.73
C LEU A 247 -15.08 10.07 -9.51
N VAL A 248 -16.24 9.40 -9.63
CA VAL A 248 -17.54 10.06 -9.48
C VAL A 248 -17.67 10.71 -8.11
N PRO A 249 -17.52 10.02 -6.97
CA PRO A 249 -17.61 10.67 -5.66
C PRO A 249 -16.49 11.71 -5.45
N ALA A 250 -15.30 11.53 -6.02
CA ALA A 250 -14.21 12.51 -5.94
C ALA A 250 -14.60 13.83 -6.62
N PHE A 251 -15.09 13.79 -7.85
CA PHE A 251 -15.48 14.99 -8.58
C PHE A 251 -16.76 15.65 -8.02
N VAL A 252 -17.73 14.86 -7.57
CA VAL A 252 -18.91 15.39 -6.84
C VAL A 252 -18.47 16.11 -5.57
N MET A 253 -17.55 15.52 -4.79
CA MET A 253 -16.96 16.17 -3.63
C MET A 253 -16.30 17.51 -3.99
N LEU A 254 -15.47 17.55 -5.03
CA LEU A 254 -14.82 18.79 -5.47
C LEU A 254 -15.85 19.86 -5.85
N ALA A 255 -16.92 19.49 -6.54
CA ALA A 255 -18.01 20.41 -6.89
C ALA A 255 -18.71 20.99 -5.64
N VAL A 256 -18.99 20.15 -4.64
CA VAL A 256 -19.61 20.57 -3.36
C VAL A 256 -18.68 21.48 -2.53
N LEU A 257 -17.37 21.25 -2.60
CA LEU A 257 -16.39 22.09 -1.89
C LEU A 257 -16.21 23.48 -2.51
N GLY A 258 -16.55 23.65 -3.77
CA GLY A 258 -16.45 24.90 -4.51
C GLY A 258 -15.04 25.22 -5.01
N VAL A 259 -14.91 26.21 -5.89
CA VAL A 259 -13.68 26.48 -6.70
C VAL A 259 -12.43 26.69 -5.85
N GLY A 260 -12.52 27.46 -4.76
CA GLY A 260 -11.34 27.77 -3.93
C GLY A 260 -10.72 26.53 -3.28
N LYS A 261 -11.55 25.71 -2.61
CA LYS A 261 -11.11 24.50 -1.92
C LYS A 261 -10.73 23.39 -2.89
N SER A 262 -11.50 23.23 -3.97
CA SER A 262 -11.19 22.23 -5.00
C SER A 262 -9.81 22.44 -5.61
N ARG A 263 -9.42 23.70 -5.87
CA ARG A 263 -8.07 24.02 -6.37
C ARG A 263 -6.99 23.56 -5.38
N VAL A 264 -7.16 23.80 -4.08
CA VAL A 264 -6.19 23.38 -3.06
C VAL A 264 -6.12 21.85 -2.99
N VAL A 265 -7.28 21.15 -2.97
CA VAL A 265 -7.32 19.68 -2.93
C VAL A 265 -6.62 19.07 -4.16
N ILE A 266 -6.87 19.61 -5.36
CA ILE A 266 -6.23 19.12 -6.59
C ILE A 266 -4.70 19.28 -6.53
N THR A 267 -4.16 20.32 -5.91
CA THR A 267 -2.71 20.47 -5.76
C THR A 267 -2.09 19.47 -4.76
N LYS A 268 -2.91 18.77 -3.95
CA LYS A 268 -2.44 17.73 -3.01
C LYS A 268 -2.39 16.35 -3.63
N VAL A 269 -2.92 16.19 -4.85
CA VAL A 269 -2.83 14.92 -5.57
C VAL A 269 -1.37 14.63 -5.89
N ASP A 270 -0.93 13.40 -5.62
CA ASP A 270 0.41 12.95 -5.94
C ASP A 270 0.54 12.61 -7.44
N TYR A 271 0.68 13.66 -8.24
CA TYR A 271 0.89 13.53 -9.69
C TYR A 271 2.20 12.85 -10.03
N GLU A 272 3.20 12.95 -9.16
CA GLU A 272 4.50 12.29 -9.38
C GLU A 272 4.35 10.78 -9.40
N VAL A 273 3.57 10.23 -8.48
CA VAL A 273 3.23 8.81 -8.45
C VAL A 273 2.43 8.39 -9.70
N LEU A 274 1.44 9.17 -10.12
CA LEU A 274 0.67 8.87 -11.34
C LEU A 274 1.57 8.88 -12.59
N LEU A 275 2.44 9.86 -12.73
CA LEU A 275 3.40 9.92 -13.83
C LEU A 275 4.37 8.73 -13.77
N PHE A 276 4.88 8.41 -12.60
CA PHE A 276 5.73 7.23 -12.41
C PHE A 276 5.07 5.96 -12.94
N PHE A 277 3.79 5.74 -12.63
CA PHE A 277 3.05 4.58 -13.13
C PHE A 277 2.92 4.57 -14.65
N ILE A 278 2.65 5.70 -15.29
CA ILE A 278 2.59 5.77 -16.75
C ILE A 278 3.90 5.30 -17.37
N GLY A 279 5.03 5.84 -16.92
CA GLY A 279 6.35 5.44 -17.42
C GLY A 279 6.65 3.95 -17.14
N LEU A 280 6.25 3.47 -15.97
CA LEU A 280 6.46 2.09 -15.56
C LEU A 280 5.63 1.10 -16.39
N PHE A 281 4.35 1.38 -16.65
CA PHE A 281 3.50 0.58 -17.54
C PHE A 281 4.13 0.41 -18.92
N ILE A 282 4.70 1.48 -19.48
CA ILE A 282 5.37 1.45 -20.77
C ILE A 282 6.63 0.58 -20.72
N ILE A 283 7.47 0.69 -19.67
CA ILE A 283 8.68 -0.14 -19.51
C ILE A 283 8.31 -1.62 -19.45
N VAL A 284 7.32 -1.98 -18.63
CA VAL A 284 6.88 -3.38 -18.48
C VAL A 284 6.23 -3.89 -19.75
N GLY A 285 5.48 -3.03 -20.47
CA GLY A 285 5.01 -3.32 -21.81
C GLY A 285 6.15 -3.69 -22.78
N GLY A 286 7.32 -3.05 -22.63
CA GLY A 286 8.52 -3.42 -23.39
C GLY A 286 9.04 -4.83 -23.04
N LEU A 287 9.02 -5.21 -21.79
CA LEU A 287 9.39 -6.57 -21.35
C LEU A 287 8.42 -7.63 -21.88
N GLU A 288 7.14 -7.33 -21.90
CA GLU A 288 6.10 -8.20 -22.50
C GLU A 288 6.30 -8.33 -24.01
N GLN A 289 6.48 -7.21 -24.72
CA GLN A 289 6.65 -7.18 -26.17
C GLN A 289 7.91 -7.94 -26.62
N THR A 290 8.98 -7.92 -25.83
CA THR A 290 10.25 -8.62 -26.13
C THR A 290 10.22 -10.10 -25.73
N GLY A 291 9.14 -10.59 -25.13
CA GLY A 291 8.98 -11.99 -24.73
C GLY A 291 9.72 -12.38 -23.46
N VAL A 292 10.39 -11.46 -22.78
CA VAL A 292 11.12 -11.75 -21.52
C VAL A 292 10.15 -12.29 -20.47
N ILE A 293 8.99 -11.66 -20.29
CA ILE A 293 7.98 -12.09 -19.30
C ILE A 293 7.45 -13.49 -19.63
N LYS A 294 7.18 -13.78 -20.89
CA LYS A 294 6.75 -15.11 -21.36
C LYS A 294 7.77 -16.19 -21.02
N ASN A 295 9.06 -15.92 -21.20
CA ASN A 295 10.14 -16.86 -20.86
C ASN A 295 10.22 -17.11 -19.35
N VAL A 296 10.08 -16.05 -18.54
CA VAL A 296 10.05 -16.16 -17.06
C VAL A 296 8.84 -17.00 -16.61
N ALA A 297 7.66 -16.74 -17.16
CA ALA A 297 6.45 -17.51 -16.85
C ALA A 297 6.59 -18.99 -17.23
N ALA A 298 7.12 -19.28 -18.43
CA ALA A 298 7.37 -20.66 -18.88
C ALA A 298 8.38 -21.38 -17.96
N TYR A 299 9.46 -20.70 -17.56
CA TYR A 299 10.45 -21.25 -16.63
C TYR A 299 9.84 -21.61 -15.28
N ILE A 300 9.06 -20.69 -14.69
CA ILE A 300 8.35 -20.93 -13.42
C ILE A 300 7.40 -22.13 -13.56
N THR A 301 6.58 -22.16 -14.62
CA THR A 301 5.61 -23.23 -14.84
C THR A 301 6.29 -24.60 -14.97
N ASN A 302 7.42 -24.66 -15.69
CA ASN A 302 8.18 -25.89 -15.87
C ASN A 302 8.81 -26.43 -14.58
N ILE A 303 9.25 -25.55 -13.67
CA ILE A 303 9.82 -25.97 -12.39
C ILE A 303 8.76 -26.66 -11.52
N PHE A 304 7.55 -26.11 -11.49
CA PHE A 304 6.53 -26.59 -10.55
C PHE A 304 5.63 -27.71 -11.09
N GLN A 305 5.50 -27.90 -12.40
CA GLN A 305 4.82 -29.04 -13.08
C GLN A 305 3.55 -29.53 -12.38
N GLY A 306 2.64 -28.60 -12.01
CA GLY A 306 1.39 -28.93 -11.31
C GLY A 306 1.49 -28.96 -9.78
N ASN A 307 2.64 -28.73 -9.18
CA ASN A 307 2.78 -28.53 -7.74
C ASN A 307 2.31 -27.11 -7.35
N HIS A 308 0.99 -26.93 -7.20
CA HIS A 308 0.39 -25.65 -6.88
C HIS A 308 0.84 -25.09 -5.53
N VAL A 309 1.05 -25.95 -4.51
CA VAL A 309 1.52 -25.53 -3.19
C VAL A 309 2.94 -24.98 -3.27
N GLY A 310 3.83 -25.69 -3.96
CA GLY A 310 5.19 -25.21 -4.20
C GLY A 310 5.20 -23.88 -4.98
N LEU A 311 4.33 -23.77 -5.97
CA LEU A 311 4.23 -22.58 -6.81
C LEU A 311 3.76 -21.35 -6.02
N PHE A 312 2.62 -21.41 -5.33
CA PHE A 312 2.14 -20.22 -4.59
C PHE A 312 3.04 -19.89 -3.40
N SER A 313 3.63 -20.88 -2.72
CA SER A 313 4.60 -20.60 -1.66
C SER A 313 5.85 -19.90 -2.20
N THR A 314 6.36 -20.35 -3.34
CA THR A 314 7.49 -19.67 -4.00
C THR A 314 7.13 -18.27 -4.47
N LEU A 315 5.92 -18.07 -4.99
CA LEU A 315 5.44 -16.74 -5.36
C LEU A 315 5.34 -15.82 -4.13
N LEU A 316 4.81 -16.30 -3.00
CA LEU A 316 4.73 -15.52 -1.78
C LEU A 316 6.12 -15.08 -1.28
N TRP A 317 7.00 -16.05 -1.06
CA TRP A 317 8.34 -15.78 -0.53
C TRP A 317 9.23 -15.06 -1.54
N GLY A 318 9.20 -15.47 -2.80
CA GLY A 318 9.96 -14.84 -3.88
C GLY A 318 9.52 -13.38 -4.10
N SER A 319 8.20 -13.12 -4.08
CA SER A 319 7.68 -11.75 -4.14
C SER A 319 8.09 -10.94 -2.91
N GLY A 320 8.05 -11.56 -1.72
CA GLY A 320 8.48 -10.92 -0.49
C GLY A 320 9.94 -10.49 -0.51
N PHE A 321 10.85 -11.38 -0.89
CA PHE A 321 12.26 -11.04 -0.98
C PHE A 321 12.55 -10.03 -2.09
N ALA A 322 11.94 -10.18 -3.25
CA ALA A 322 12.13 -9.25 -4.36
C ALA A 322 11.62 -7.85 -4.02
N SER A 323 10.42 -7.75 -3.43
CA SER A 323 9.83 -6.48 -3.00
C SER A 323 10.63 -5.80 -1.87
N GLY A 324 11.30 -6.57 -1.03
CA GLY A 324 12.20 -6.02 -0.01
C GLY A 324 13.45 -5.34 -0.57
N ILE A 325 13.80 -5.58 -1.83
CA ILE A 325 14.99 -5.03 -2.50
C ILE A 325 14.60 -4.03 -3.60
N ILE A 326 13.50 -4.33 -4.33
CA ILE A 326 12.97 -3.54 -5.43
C ILE A 326 11.64 -2.96 -4.95
N ASP A 327 11.36 -1.70 -5.25
CA ASP A 327 10.06 -1.07 -4.97
C ASP A 327 8.90 -2.02 -5.36
N ASN A 328 7.92 -2.16 -4.46
CA ASN A 328 6.79 -3.10 -4.59
C ASN A 328 5.97 -2.89 -5.88
N VAL A 329 5.86 -1.68 -6.37
CA VAL A 329 5.03 -1.32 -7.54
C VAL A 329 5.60 -1.85 -8.87
N PRO A 330 6.88 -1.58 -9.23
CA PRO A 330 7.50 -2.16 -10.42
C PRO A 330 7.46 -3.69 -10.42
N PHE A 331 7.67 -4.28 -9.25
CA PHE A 331 7.64 -5.73 -9.11
C PHE A 331 6.23 -6.29 -9.36
N ALA A 332 5.20 -5.74 -8.70
CA ALA A 332 3.81 -6.15 -8.86
C ALA A 332 3.34 -6.07 -10.32
N LEU A 333 3.70 -4.98 -11.02
CA LEU A 333 3.33 -4.81 -12.41
C LEU A 333 3.98 -5.90 -13.30
N SER A 334 5.26 -6.19 -13.10
CA SER A 334 5.92 -7.26 -13.85
C SER A 334 5.27 -8.62 -13.56
N MET A 335 4.99 -8.89 -12.29
CA MET A 335 4.35 -10.13 -11.86
C MET A 335 2.92 -10.27 -12.39
N SER A 336 2.17 -9.19 -12.57
CA SER A 336 0.83 -9.25 -13.16
C SER A 336 0.85 -9.87 -14.56
N TYR A 337 1.81 -9.52 -15.39
CA TYR A 337 2.00 -10.12 -16.72
C TYR A 337 2.56 -11.55 -16.63
N VAL A 338 3.47 -11.83 -15.70
CA VAL A 338 3.96 -13.19 -15.46
C VAL A 338 2.82 -14.12 -15.10
N LEU A 339 1.96 -13.72 -14.16
CA LEU A 339 0.79 -14.50 -13.74
C LEU A 339 -0.20 -14.72 -14.90
N GLN A 340 -0.47 -13.70 -15.71
CA GLN A 340 -1.30 -13.87 -16.93
C GLN A 340 -0.74 -14.93 -17.87
N ASN A 341 0.57 -14.97 -18.05
CA ASN A 341 1.22 -15.97 -18.89
C ASN A 341 1.25 -17.36 -18.24
N ILE A 342 1.46 -17.47 -16.92
CA ILE A 342 1.38 -18.76 -16.21
C ILE A 342 0.00 -19.40 -16.42
N VAL A 343 -1.07 -18.62 -16.33
CA VAL A 343 -2.44 -19.12 -16.55
C VAL A 343 -2.64 -19.69 -17.94
N LYS A 344 -2.06 -19.06 -18.96
CA LYS A 344 -2.12 -19.57 -20.33
C LYS A 344 -1.42 -20.93 -20.48
N PHE A 345 -0.43 -21.22 -19.66
CA PHE A 345 0.33 -22.49 -19.69
C PHE A 345 -0.23 -23.54 -18.75
N ALA A 346 -0.71 -23.17 -17.56
CA ALA A 346 -1.05 -24.10 -16.46
C ALA A 346 -2.57 -24.30 -16.24
N GLY A 347 -3.44 -23.49 -16.91
CA GLY A 347 -4.89 -23.52 -16.69
C GLY A 347 -5.35 -22.67 -15.49
N VAL A 348 -6.66 -22.39 -15.46
CA VAL A 348 -7.28 -21.31 -14.66
C VAL A 348 -7.46 -21.56 -13.15
N PRO A 349 -7.60 -22.79 -12.60
CA PRO A 349 -8.00 -22.94 -11.19
C PRO A 349 -7.02 -22.37 -10.18
N ALA A 350 -5.72 -22.29 -10.52
CA ALA A 350 -4.68 -21.84 -9.61
C ALA A 350 -4.42 -20.33 -9.64
N LEU A 351 -5.05 -19.56 -10.55
CA LEU A 351 -4.76 -18.12 -10.72
C LEU A 351 -5.03 -17.31 -9.45
N SER A 352 -6.17 -17.54 -8.83
CA SER A 352 -6.57 -16.74 -7.65
C SER A 352 -5.56 -16.88 -6.51
N ILE A 353 -5.17 -18.12 -6.15
CA ILE A 353 -4.22 -18.32 -5.05
C ILE A 353 -2.82 -17.78 -5.36
N MET A 354 -2.39 -17.83 -6.63
CA MET A 354 -1.13 -17.23 -7.07
C MET A 354 -1.17 -15.71 -6.96
N LEU A 355 -2.32 -15.09 -7.30
CA LEU A 355 -2.54 -13.66 -7.11
C LEU A 355 -2.42 -13.29 -5.63
N TRP A 356 -3.13 -14.02 -4.75
CA TRP A 356 -3.10 -13.74 -3.31
C TRP A 356 -1.71 -13.91 -2.73
N ALA A 357 -0.99 -14.94 -3.15
CA ALA A 357 0.40 -15.16 -2.76
C ALA A 357 1.32 -14.02 -3.22
N THR A 358 1.18 -13.61 -4.48
CA THR A 358 2.00 -12.50 -5.03
C THR A 358 1.66 -11.17 -4.36
N SER A 359 0.38 -10.85 -4.17
CA SER A 359 -0.08 -9.62 -3.52
C SER A 359 0.42 -9.53 -2.08
N LEU A 360 0.11 -10.54 -1.24
CA LEU A 360 0.57 -10.59 0.16
C LEU A 360 2.09 -10.58 0.26
N GLY A 361 2.77 -11.33 -0.61
CA GLY A 361 4.24 -11.36 -0.67
C GLY A 361 4.82 -10.00 -0.99
N THR A 362 4.28 -9.32 -2.00
CA THR A 362 4.78 -8.02 -2.47
C THR A 362 4.61 -6.93 -1.42
N ASP A 363 3.41 -6.79 -0.84
CA ASP A 363 3.13 -5.73 0.11
C ASP A 363 3.86 -5.95 1.44
N ILE A 364 3.73 -7.16 2.01
CA ILE A 364 4.34 -7.50 3.31
C ILE A 364 5.86 -7.58 3.19
N GLY A 365 6.37 -8.10 2.08
CA GLY A 365 7.81 -8.23 1.83
C GLY A 365 8.53 -6.90 1.75
N GLY A 366 7.86 -5.83 1.33
CA GLY A 366 8.36 -4.46 1.39
C GLY A 366 8.92 -4.08 2.76
N ASN A 367 8.41 -4.68 3.84
CA ASN A 367 8.90 -4.44 5.19
C ASN A 367 10.36 -4.88 5.43
N PHE A 368 10.93 -5.77 4.63
CA PHE A 368 12.29 -6.26 4.84
C PHE A 368 13.32 -5.14 4.94
N THR A 369 13.18 -4.08 4.15
CA THR A 369 14.16 -2.99 4.14
C THR A 369 13.49 -1.61 4.25
N PRO A 370 14.25 -0.56 4.64
CA PRO A 370 13.72 0.80 4.68
C PRO A 370 13.28 1.35 3.31
N ILE A 371 13.70 0.72 2.22
CA ILE A 371 13.43 1.15 0.84
C ILE A 371 12.49 0.20 0.08
N GLY A 372 12.04 -0.91 0.70
CA GLY A 372 11.23 -1.92 0.03
C GLY A 372 9.79 -1.50 -0.26
N ALA A 373 9.30 -0.44 0.36
CA ALA A 373 7.99 0.15 0.08
C ALA A 373 8.03 1.67 0.27
N SER A 374 7.24 2.40 -0.50
CA SER A 374 7.21 3.87 -0.44
C SER A 374 6.81 4.41 0.95
N ALA A 375 5.94 3.71 1.68
CA ALA A 375 5.58 4.06 3.06
C ALA A 375 6.79 4.01 4.02
N ASN A 376 7.70 3.03 3.80
CA ASN A 376 8.93 2.90 4.59
C ASN A 376 9.84 4.10 4.37
N VAL A 377 10.05 4.46 3.08
CA VAL A 377 10.89 5.59 2.68
C VAL A 377 10.38 6.89 3.31
N VAL A 378 9.06 7.14 3.25
CA VAL A 378 8.45 8.33 3.84
C VAL A 378 8.63 8.36 5.36
N ALA A 379 8.38 7.26 6.06
CA ALA A 379 8.57 7.19 7.51
C ALA A 379 10.06 7.38 7.87
N TYR A 380 10.96 6.70 7.17
CA TYR A 380 12.40 6.77 7.40
C TYR A 380 12.93 8.20 7.18
N THR A 381 12.64 8.80 6.03
CA THR A 381 13.12 10.15 5.70
C THR A 381 12.49 11.24 6.57
N SER A 382 11.22 11.08 6.97
CA SER A 382 10.57 12.01 7.89
C SER A 382 11.24 12.00 9.27
N MET A 383 11.68 10.84 9.74
CA MET A 383 12.42 10.73 10.99
C MET A 383 13.82 11.34 10.90
N GLU A 384 14.53 11.09 9.82
CA GLU A 384 15.85 11.67 9.60
C GLU A 384 15.81 13.21 9.57
N LYS A 385 14.83 13.79 8.87
CA LYS A 385 14.59 15.25 8.86
C LYS A 385 14.32 15.85 10.26
N LYS A 386 13.76 15.05 11.16
CA LYS A 386 13.51 15.44 12.56
C LYS A 386 14.67 15.13 13.51
N GLY A 387 15.80 14.66 12.97
CA GLY A 387 17.01 14.33 13.72
C GLY A 387 16.98 12.96 14.41
N LEU A 388 16.01 12.10 14.09
CA LEU A 388 15.95 10.74 14.59
C LEU A 388 16.59 9.78 13.57
N HIS A 389 17.86 9.46 13.79
CA HIS A 389 18.57 8.50 12.94
C HIS A 389 18.17 7.06 13.29
N ILE A 390 17.33 6.47 12.44
CA ILE A 390 16.89 5.07 12.62
C ILE A 390 18.05 4.11 12.30
N GLY A 391 18.70 4.29 11.16
CA GLY A 391 19.76 3.43 10.66
C GLY A 391 19.29 2.05 10.19
N TRP A 392 19.89 1.52 9.12
CA TRP A 392 19.53 0.22 8.52
C TRP A 392 19.59 -0.95 9.51
N LYS A 393 20.64 -1.02 10.32
CA LYS A 393 20.81 -2.13 11.28
C LYS A 393 19.64 -2.23 12.27
N ARG A 394 19.12 -1.09 12.70
CA ARG A 394 18.02 -1.04 13.66
C ARG A 394 16.70 -1.42 13.00
N TRP A 395 16.47 -0.94 11.77
CA TRP A 395 15.33 -1.34 10.97
C TRP A 395 15.32 -2.86 10.78
N LEU A 396 16.40 -3.42 10.21
CA LEU A 396 16.50 -4.84 9.91
C LEU A 396 16.30 -5.73 11.14
N LYS A 397 16.82 -5.31 12.32
CA LYS A 397 16.68 -6.08 13.56
C LYS A 397 15.23 -6.28 14.00
N LEU A 398 14.34 -5.32 13.74
CA LEU A 398 12.92 -5.41 14.09
C LEU A 398 12.09 -5.91 12.91
N ALA A 399 12.27 -5.34 11.75
CA ALA A 399 11.41 -5.56 10.60
C ALA A 399 11.63 -6.93 9.93
N VAL A 400 12.87 -7.42 9.85
CA VAL A 400 13.13 -8.72 9.21
C VAL A 400 12.43 -9.88 9.93
N PRO A 401 12.57 -10.07 11.27
CA PRO A 401 11.85 -11.14 11.95
C PRO A 401 10.31 -10.94 11.88
N ALA A 402 9.83 -9.70 11.98
CA ALA A 402 8.41 -9.38 11.87
C ALA A 402 7.85 -9.77 10.50
N THR A 403 8.59 -9.50 9.42
CA THR A 403 8.23 -9.86 8.05
C THR A 403 8.22 -11.37 7.85
N PHE A 404 9.22 -12.07 8.37
CA PHE A 404 9.24 -13.55 8.34
C PHE A 404 8.02 -14.14 9.04
N ILE A 405 7.65 -13.63 10.22
CA ILE A 405 6.44 -14.05 10.94
C ILE A 405 5.20 -13.82 10.08
N SER A 406 5.04 -12.61 9.53
CA SER A 406 3.89 -12.26 8.71
C SER A 406 3.76 -13.16 7.47
N LEU A 407 4.85 -13.34 6.70
CA LEU A 407 4.86 -14.17 5.50
C LEU A 407 4.63 -15.65 5.82
N THR A 408 5.16 -16.15 6.94
CA THR A 408 4.89 -17.53 7.37
C THR A 408 3.40 -17.74 7.66
N ILE A 409 2.76 -16.82 8.35
CA ILE A 409 1.32 -16.89 8.64
C ILE A 409 0.52 -16.78 7.35
N CYS A 410 0.92 -15.89 6.44
CA CYS A 410 0.29 -15.79 5.12
C CYS A 410 0.42 -17.09 4.33
N ASN A 411 1.58 -17.73 4.33
CA ASN A 411 1.78 -19.02 3.65
C ASN A 411 0.87 -20.12 4.23
N ILE A 412 0.80 -20.22 5.56
CA ILE A 412 -0.11 -21.17 6.24
C ILE A 412 -1.58 -20.85 5.91
N GLY A 413 -1.98 -19.59 5.95
CA GLY A 413 -3.35 -19.17 5.64
C GLY A 413 -3.75 -19.47 4.20
N LEU A 414 -2.85 -19.26 3.24
CA LEU A 414 -3.07 -19.62 1.84
C LEU A 414 -3.12 -21.13 1.64
N TYR A 415 -2.28 -21.89 2.35
CA TYR A 415 -2.30 -23.34 2.31
C TYR A 415 -3.63 -23.91 2.83
N ILE A 416 -4.13 -23.39 3.94
CA ILE A 416 -5.44 -23.76 4.49
C ILE A 416 -6.56 -23.44 3.47
N LYS A 417 -6.54 -22.25 2.88
CA LYS A 417 -7.51 -21.87 1.84
C LYS A 417 -7.42 -22.78 0.62
N TYR A 418 -6.22 -23.14 0.19
CA TYR A 418 -6.02 -24.05 -0.91
C TYR A 418 -6.68 -25.41 -0.64
N ILE A 419 -6.46 -25.98 0.54
CA ILE A 419 -7.08 -27.25 0.93
C ILE A 419 -8.62 -27.15 0.94
N ILE A 420 -9.18 -26.10 1.54
CA ILE A 420 -10.64 -25.92 1.66
C ILE A 420 -11.31 -25.78 0.29
N HIS A 421 -10.65 -25.18 -0.71
CA HIS A 421 -11.26 -24.92 -2.01
C HIS A 421 -10.98 -25.97 -3.07
N PHE A 422 -9.95 -26.81 -2.89
CA PHE A 422 -9.52 -27.77 -3.91
C PHE A 422 -9.56 -29.24 -3.43
N TYR A 423 -9.91 -29.48 -2.19
CA TYR A 423 -10.16 -30.82 -1.61
C TYR A 423 -11.47 -30.80 -0.83
#